data_796ada4b5232e89dd5369e109536e308
#
_entry.id   796ada4b5232e89dd5369e109536e308
#
_cell.length_a   1.000
_cell.length_b   1.000
_cell.length_c   1.000
_cell.angle_alpha   90.00
_cell.angle_beta   90.00
_cell.angle_gamma   90.00
#
_symmetry.space_group_name_H-M   'P 1'
#
loop_
_entity.id
_entity.type
_entity.pdbx_description
1 polymer ?
#
loop_
_entity_poly.entity_id
_entity_poly.type
_entity_poly.pdbx_seq_one_letter_code
_entity_poly.pdbx_strand_id
1 'polypeptide(L)' 'GTVSSLESLNESIEEKIREIDEYQAELTRTKDGLGETRSKNEKIIKNFKALIEA' A
#
# COMPACT_ATOMS: atom_id res chain seq x y z
N GLY A 1 -16.62 -16.17 32.33
CA GLY A 1 -17.38 -14.99 32.81
C GLY A 1 -17.36 -13.86 31.80
N THR A 2 -18.07 -12.79 32.08
CA THR A 2 -18.18 -11.63 31.21
C THR A 2 -16.83 -10.92 30.98
N VAL A 3 -15.97 -10.88 32.00
CA VAL A 3 -14.63 -10.29 31.88
C VAL A 3 -13.77 -11.09 30.90
N SER A 4 -13.78 -12.42 31.01
CA SER A 4 -13.05 -13.29 30.08
C SER A 4 -13.56 -13.13 28.64
N SER A 5 -14.88 -13.00 28.48
CA SER A 5 -15.49 -12.80 27.16
C SER A 5 -15.08 -11.46 26.54
N LEU A 6 -15.02 -10.41 27.35
CA LEU A 6 -14.56 -9.09 26.92
C LEU A 6 -13.06 -9.09 26.57
N GLU A 7 -12.25 -9.78 27.36
CA GLU A 7 -10.82 -9.94 27.08
C GLU A 7 -10.60 -10.67 25.76
N SER A 8 -11.33 -11.75 25.52
CA SER A 8 -11.25 -12.50 24.26
C SER A 8 -11.69 -11.66 23.09
N LEU A 9 -12.75 -10.87 23.25
CA LEU A 9 -13.21 -9.95 22.21
C LEU A 9 -12.14 -8.89 21.90
N ASN A 10 -11.52 -8.33 22.92
CA ASN A 10 -10.45 -7.34 22.72
C ASN A 10 -9.24 -7.93 22.01
N GLU A 11 -8.86 -9.17 22.33
CA GLU A 11 -7.79 -9.86 21.62
C GLU A 11 -8.11 -10.03 20.12
N SER A 12 -9.36 -10.40 19.82
CA SER A 12 -9.82 -10.53 18.44
C SER A 12 -9.79 -9.17 17.71
N ILE A 13 -10.18 -8.11 18.38
CA ILE A 13 -10.14 -6.75 17.85
C ILE A 13 -8.69 -6.33 17.56
N GLU A 14 -7.77 -6.57 18.51
CA GLU A 14 -6.36 -6.25 18.34
C GLU A 14 -5.73 -7.00 17.17
N GLU A 15 -6.10 -8.25 16.99
CA GLU A 15 -5.65 -9.06 15.87
C GLU A 15 -6.14 -8.50 14.53
N LYS A 16 -7.41 -8.08 14.46
CA LYS A 16 -7.96 -7.45 13.27
C LYS A 16 -7.29 -6.12 12.95
N ILE A 17 -7.01 -5.32 13.97
CA ILE A 17 -6.29 -4.06 13.81
C ILE A 17 -4.90 -4.32 13.20
N ARG A 18 -4.19 -5.33 13.68
CA ARG A 18 -2.88 -5.72 13.14
C ARG A 18 -2.97 -6.13 11.67
N GLU A 19 -3.96 -6.95 11.33
CA GLU A 19 -4.18 -7.38 9.94
C GLU A 19 -4.42 -6.18 9.02
N ILE A 20 -5.21 -5.22 9.47
CA ILE A 20 -5.49 -4.00 8.72
C ILE A 20 -4.22 -3.17 8.53
N ASP A 21 -3.43 -3.00 9.59
CA ASP A 21 -2.18 -2.26 9.54
C ASP A 21 -1.18 -2.89 8.56
N GLU A 22 -1.06 -4.21 8.57
CA GLU A 22 -0.22 -4.96 7.63
C GLU A 22 -0.70 -4.79 6.19
N TYR A 23 -2.00 -4.83 5.98
CA TYR A 23 -2.60 -4.62 4.67
C TYR A 23 -2.34 -3.21 4.14
N GLN A 24 -2.49 -2.21 5.00
CA GLN A 24 -2.19 -0.82 4.65
C GLN A 24 -0.73 -0.63 4.29
N ALA A 25 0.18 -1.29 5.00
CA ALA A 25 1.61 -1.24 4.69
C ALA A 25 1.90 -1.85 3.32
N GLU A 26 1.26 -2.97 2.98
CA GLU A 26 1.39 -3.58 1.66
C GLU A 26 0.85 -2.69 0.56
N LEU A 27 -0.29 -2.06 0.79
CA LEU A 27 -0.89 -1.12 -0.16
C LEU A 27 0.04 0.07 -0.41
N THR A 28 0.66 0.59 0.63
CA THR A 28 1.61 1.70 0.52
C THR A 28 2.82 1.30 -0.32
N ARG A 29 3.38 0.12 -0.08
CA ARG A 29 4.51 -0.40 -0.87
C ARG A 29 4.13 -0.57 -2.34
N THR A 30 2.96 -1.11 -2.61
CA THR A 30 2.46 -1.29 -3.97
C THR A 30 2.25 0.05 -4.67
N LYS A 31 1.64 1.00 -3.98
CA LYS A 31 1.42 2.35 -4.48
C LYS A 31 2.74 3.04 -4.82
N ASP A 32 3.72 2.94 -3.95
CA ASP A 32 5.04 3.52 -4.15
C ASP A 32 5.75 2.90 -5.36
N GLY A 33 5.68 1.57 -5.48
CA GLY A 33 6.23 0.85 -6.63
C GLY A 33 5.58 1.27 -7.95
N LEU A 34 4.26 1.41 -7.97
CA LEU A 34 3.53 1.88 -9.14
C LEU A 34 3.89 3.32 -9.49
N GLY A 35 4.07 4.17 -8.48
CA GLY A 35 4.51 5.55 -8.66
C GLY A 35 5.89 5.65 -9.30
N GLU A 36 6.82 4.81 -8.87
CA GLU A 36 8.17 4.73 -9.46
C GLU A 36 8.10 4.28 -10.92
N THR A 37 7.31 3.26 -11.21
CA THR A 37 7.12 2.77 -12.58
C THR A 37 6.52 3.85 -13.47
N ARG A 38 5.52 4.56 -12.98
CA ARG A 38 4.90 5.67 -13.70
C ARG A 38 5.93 6.76 -14.02
N SER A 39 6.77 7.13 -13.03
CA SER A 39 7.82 8.12 -13.22
C SER A 39 8.82 7.72 -14.29
N LYS A 40 9.23 6.46 -14.30
CA LYS A 40 10.13 5.91 -15.33
C LYS A 40 9.48 5.97 -16.71
N ASN A 41 8.22 5.59 -16.79
CA ASN A 41 7.46 5.62 -18.03
C ASN A 41 7.31 7.05 -18.56
N GLU A 42 7.05 8.01 -17.68
CA GLU A 42 6.96 9.42 -18.06
C GLU A 42 8.26 9.94 -18.65
N LYS A 43 9.40 9.55 -18.10
CA LYS A 43 10.72 9.90 -18.65
C LYS A 43 10.95 9.28 -20.03
N ILE A 44 10.58 8.01 -20.20
CA ILE A 44 10.67 7.33 -21.48
C ILE A 44 9.81 8.03 -22.54
N ILE A 45 8.58 8.36 -22.19
CA ILE A 45 7.63 9.07 -23.07
C ILE A 45 8.22 10.43 -23.46
N LYS A 46 8.72 11.18 -22.51
CA LYS A 46 9.34 12.49 -22.73
C LYS A 46 10.52 12.40 -23.68
N ASN A 47 11.41 11.43 -23.45
CA ASN A 47 12.57 11.22 -24.31
C ASN A 47 12.18 10.82 -25.70
N PHE A 48 11.19 9.95 -25.83
CA PHE A 48 10.69 9.50 -27.13
C PHE A 48 10.05 10.64 -27.93
N LYS A 49 9.25 11.47 -27.25
CA LYS A 49 8.65 12.65 -27.87
C LYS A 49 9.71 13.64 -28.35
N ALA A 50 10.74 13.85 -27.57
CA ALA A 50 11.86 14.73 -27.95
C ALA A 50 12.55 14.24 -29.22
N LEU A 51 12.72 12.93 -29.39
CA LEU A 51 13.29 12.35 -30.60
C LEU A 51 12.41 12.54 -31.84
N ILE A 52 11.09 12.38 -31.67
CA ILE A 52 10.13 12.52 -32.76
C ILE A 52 9.98 14.00 -33.17
N GLU A 53 9.98 14.90 -32.21
CA GLU A 53 9.76 16.33 -32.44
C GLU A 53 11.04 17.08 -32.90
N ALA A 54 12.18 16.44 -32.72
CA ALA A 54 13.46 16.97 -33.23
C ALA A 54 13.54 16.74 -34.73
#